data_0b119a78fdf44351ab58c6bfcf5b7274
#
_entry.id   0b119a78fdf44351ab58c6bfcf5b7274
#
_cell.length_a   1.000
_cell.length_b   1.000
_cell.length_c   1.000
_cell.angle_alpha   90.00
_cell.angle_beta   90.00
_cell.angle_gamma   90.00
#
_symmetry.space_group_name_H-M   'P 1'
#
loop_
_entity.id
_entity.type
_entity.pdbx_description
1 polymer ?
#
loop_
_entity_poly.entity_id
_entity_poly.type
_entity_poly.pdbx_seq_one_letter_code
_entity_poly.pdbx_strand_id
1 'polypeptide(L)'
;MTFVVRQAIAEDGKYAQMICDEMENSAKLRGTGIAKRTPEYIQKKMQEGKAVIAFSDDGLWAGFCYIETWTGEFVANSGLIVNPRYRKHGLARDIKHAVFNLSRKKYPEAKIFGLTTGLAVMKINSELGYWPVTYSELTQDEDFWSGCKSCVNYDILMSKDRKNCLCTAMLYKPKKSQNNEEESSLSL
;
A
#
# COMPACT_ATOMS: atom_id res chain seq x y z
N MET A 1 -19.30 -12.70 9.99
CA MET A 1 -19.32 -11.96 8.70
C MET A 1 -18.11 -12.41 7.91
N THR A 2 -18.31 -12.91 6.72
CA THR A 2 -17.26 -13.49 5.87
C THR A 2 -16.96 -12.50 4.75
N PHE A 3 -15.70 -12.46 4.30
CA PHE A 3 -15.28 -11.58 3.21
C PHE A 3 -14.54 -12.39 2.14
N VAL A 4 -14.73 -12.01 0.89
CA VAL A 4 -13.93 -12.49 -0.24
C VAL A 4 -12.91 -11.41 -0.56
N VAL A 5 -11.62 -11.71 -0.32
CA VAL A 5 -10.49 -10.83 -0.65
C VAL A 5 -9.73 -11.44 -1.82
N ARG A 6 -9.61 -10.71 -2.93
CA ARG A 6 -8.97 -11.20 -4.15
C ARG A 6 -8.24 -10.11 -4.92
N GLN A 7 -7.41 -10.49 -5.84
CA GLN A 7 -6.88 -9.56 -6.85
C GLN A 7 -8.05 -8.94 -7.62
N ALA A 8 -7.99 -7.62 -7.82
CA ALA A 8 -8.98 -6.91 -8.61
C ALA A 8 -8.79 -7.18 -10.12
N ILE A 9 -9.89 -7.15 -10.85
CA ILE A 9 -9.97 -7.30 -12.29
C ILE A 9 -10.56 -6.03 -12.94
N ALA A 10 -10.50 -5.92 -14.26
CA ALA A 10 -10.97 -4.72 -14.97
C ALA A 10 -12.44 -4.37 -14.71
N GLU A 11 -13.30 -5.39 -14.58
CA GLU A 11 -14.75 -5.26 -14.32
C GLU A 11 -15.04 -4.64 -12.94
N ASP A 12 -14.11 -4.72 -12.00
CA ASP A 12 -14.22 -4.07 -10.69
C ASP A 12 -14.08 -2.53 -10.79
N GLY A 13 -13.67 -2.02 -11.93
CA GLY A 13 -13.56 -0.58 -12.22
C GLY A 13 -14.83 0.22 -11.93
N LYS A 14 -16.00 -0.43 -11.95
CA LYS A 14 -17.29 0.18 -11.55
C LYS A 14 -17.32 0.69 -10.10
N TYR A 15 -16.45 0.18 -9.22
CA TYR A 15 -16.33 0.61 -7.82
C TYR A 15 -15.34 1.77 -7.63
N ALA A 16 -14.60 2.18 -8.64
CA ALA A 16 -13.49 3.12 -8.51
C ALA A 16 -13.92 4.47 -7.92
N GLN A 17 -15.06 5.03 -8.35
CA GLN A 17 -15.59 6.28 -7.79
C GLN A 17 -15.90 6.12 -6.30
N MET A 18 -16.63 5.07 -5.92
CA MET A 18 -16.97 4.78 -4.52
C MET A 18 -15.72 4.63 -3.64
N ILE A 19 -14.67 3.98 -4.15
CA ILE A 19 -13.39 3.81 -3.47
C ILE A 19 -12.73 5.17 -3.23
N CYS A 20 -12.67 6.05 -4.24
CA CYS A 20 -12.10 7.39 -4.11
C CYS A 20 -12.87 8.24 -3.09
N ASP A 21 -14.19 8.23 -3.16
CA ASP A 21 -15.06 8.98 -2.26
C ASP A 21 -14.86 8.54 -0.80
N GLU A 22 -14.81 7.22 -0.55
CA GLU A 22 -14.58 6.70 0.79
C GLU A 22 -13.18 6.99 1.31
N MET A 23 -12.15 6.95 0.47
CA MET A 23 -10.79 7.36 0.86
C MET A 23 -10.78 8.80 1.36
N GLU A 24 -11.40 9.73 0.61
CA GLU A 24 -11.45 11.14 0.96
C GLU A 24 -12.29 11.38 2.23
N ASN A 25 -13.48 10.81 2.31
CA ASN A 25 -14.38 10.94 3.47
C ASN A 25 -13.75 10.38 4.74
N SER A 26 -13.15 9.20 4.66
CA SER A 26 -12.46 8.59 5.80
C SER A 26 -11.26 9.41 6.28
N ALA A 27 -10.52 10.05 5.39
CA ALA A 27 -9.40 10.92 5.77
C ALA A 27 -9.90 12.19 6.48
N LYS A 28 -10.94 12.83 5.95
CA LYS A 28 -11.59 14.00 6.58
C LYS A 28 -12.08 13.69 7.99
N LEU A 29 -12.81 12.57 8.16
CA LEU A 29 -13.35 12.16 9.45
C LEU A 29 -12.28 11.88 10.52
N ARG A 30 -11.11 11.42 10.10
CA ARG A 30 -9.99 11.16 11.01
C ARG A 30 -9.07 12.37 11.20
N GLY A 31 -9.31 13.48 10.52
CA GLY A 31 -8.41 14.62 10.52
C GLY A 31 -7.00 14.30 9.99
N THR A 32 -6.89 13.33 9.09
CA THR A 32 -5.61 12.89 8.52
C THR A 32 -5.48 13.31 7.06
N GLY A 33 -4.23 13.45 6.60
CA GLY A 33 -3.96 13.65 5.18
C GLY A 33 -4.11 12.36 4.37
N ILE A 34 -4.51 12.52 3.11
CA ILE A 34 -4.46 11.47 2.09
C ILE A 34 -4.15 12.11 0.75
N ALA A 35 -3.32 11.47 -0.04
CA ALA A 35 -3.13 11.86 -1.44
C ALA A 35 -4.39 11.54 -2.24
N LYS A 36 -4.92 12.51 -2.97
CA LYS A 36 -6.14 12.33 -3.79
C LYS A 36 -5.87 11.37 -4.95
N ARG A 37 -6.88 10.59 -5.29
CA ARG A 37 -6.87 9.67 -6.44
C ARG A 37 -8.09 9.93 -7.30
N THR A 38 -7.95 9.72 -8.62
CA THR A 38 -9.09 9.77 -9.54
C THR A 38 -9.62 8.36 -9.79
N PRO A 39 -10.89 8.21 -10.17
CA PRO A 39 -11.45 6.90 -10.54
C PRO A 39 -10.65 6.21 -11.66
N GLU A 40 -10.21 6.95 -12.67
CA GLU A 40 -9.41 6.45 -13.80
C GLU A 40 -8.08 5.86 -13.32
N TYR A 41 -7.44 6.53 -12.35
CA TYR A 41 -6.21 6.04 -11.75
C TYR A 41 -6.43 4.71 -11.01
N ILE A 42 -7.51 4.59 -10.24
CA ILE A 42 -7.87 3.34 -9.53
C ILE A 42 -8.22 2.23 -10.52
N GLN A 43 -9.00 2.54 -11.57
CA GLN A 43 -9.33 1.59 -12.65
C GLN A 43 -8.08 1.06 -13.33
N LYS A 44 -7.11 1.93 -13.63
CA LYS A 44 -5.82 1.52 -14.22
C LYS A 44 -5.08 0.52 -13.32
N LYS A 45 -5.05 0.74 -11.99
CA LYS A 45 -4.43 -0.22 -11.05
C LYS A 45 -5.12 -1.59 -11.06
N MET A 46 -6.44 -1.63 -11.20
CA MET A 46 -7.19 -2.87 -11.34
C MET A 46 -6.87 -3.57 -12.66
N GLN A 47 -6.90 -2.85 -13.79
CA GLN A 47 -6.58 -3.38 -15.13
C GLN A 47 -5.15 -3.94 -15.22
N GLU A 48 -4.18 -3.30 -14.55
CA GLU A 48 -2.79 -3.76 -14.48
C GLU A 48 -2.61 -4.95 -13.53
N GLY A 49 -3.67 -5.41 -12.85
CA GLY A 49 -3.60 -6.44 -11.82
C GLY A 49 -2.74 -6.04 -10.62
N LYS A 50 -2.69 -4.76 -10.30
CA LYS A 50 -1.92 -4.15 -9.20
C LYS A 50 -2.81 -3.73 -8.02
N ALA A 51 -3.98 -4.33 -7.89
CA ALA A 51 -4.91 -4.01 -6.82
C ALA A 51 -5.54 -5.26 -6.21
N VAL A 52 -5.96 -5.12 -4.96
CA VAL A 52 -6.74 -6.08 -4.19
C VAL A 52 -8.05 -5.43 -3.81
N ILE A 53 -9.14 -6.16 -3.98
CA ILE A 53 -10.49 -5.72 -3.65
C ILE A 53 -11.15 -6.75 -2.74
N ALA A 54 -12.02 -6.27 -1.86
CA ALA A 54 -12.76 -7.11 -0.93
C ALA A 54 -14.27 -6.89 -1.07
N PHE A 55 -15.03 -7.98 -0.93
CA PHE A 55 -16.48 -7.99 -0.92
C PHE A 55 -16.97 -8.72 0.33
N SER A 56 -18.12 -8.30 0.85
CA SER A 56 -18.86 -9.03 1.87
C SER A 56 -19.60 -10.24 1.26
N ASP A 57 -20.13 -11.08 2.12
CA ASP A 57 -20.90 -12.28 1.74
C ASP A 57 -22.17 -11.97 0.93
N ASP A 58 -22.74 -10.78 1.06
CA ASP A 58 -23.83 -10.26 0.23
C ASP A 58 -23.37 -9.57 -1.08
N GLY A 59 -22.08 -9.68 -1.42
CA GLY A 59 -21.51 -9.17 -2.68
C GLY A 59 -21.29 -7.66 -2.73
N LEU A 60 -21.43 -6.95 -1.60
CA LEU A 60 -21.17 -5.50 -1.54
C LEU A 60 -19.68 -5.23 -1.38
N TRP A 61 -19.22 -4.13 -1.99
CA TRP A 61 -17.84 -3.68 -1.82
C TRP A 61 -17.51 -3.39 -0.35
N ALA A 62 -16.43 -4.01 0.12
CA ALA A 62 -16.02 -3.96 1.51
C ALA A 62 -14.65 -3.29 1.74
N GLY A 63 -13.76 -3.31 0.76
CA GLY A 63 -12.45 -2.68 0.92
C GLY A 63 -11.53 -2.80 -0.28
N PHE A 64 -10.38 -2.10 -0.23
CA PHE A 64 -9.47 -1.98 -1.34
C PHE A 64 -8.05 -1.63 -0.88
N CYS A 65 -7.05 -2.02 -1.67
CA CYS A 65 -5.66 -1.57 -1.56
C CYS A 65 -4.97 -1.81 -2.90
N TYR A 66 -3.93 -1.02 -3.23
CA TYR A 66 -3.22 -1.19 -4.48
C TYR A 66 -1.70 -1.08 -4.35
N ILE A 67 -1.01 -1.54 -5.39
CA ILE A 67 0.44 -1.50 -5.54
C ILE A 67 0.84 -0.29 -6.38
N GLU A 68 1.81 0.44 -5.90
CA GLU A 68 2.51 1.49 -6.63
C GLU A 68 3.98 1.10 -6.79
N THR A 69 4.56 1.36 -7.95
CA THR A 69 5.99 1.20 -8.18
C THR A 69 6.44 2.11 -9.32
N TRP A 70 7.69 2.54 -9.29
CA TRP A 70 8.29 3.48 -10.27
C TRP A 70 9.43 2.79 -11.01
N THR A 71 10.49 2.40 -10.29
CA THR A 71 11.69 1.76 -10.86
C THR A 71 11.72 0.24 -10.68
N GLY A 72 10.77 -0.33 -9.94
CA GLY A 72 10.77 -1.75 -9.57
C GLY A 72 11.64 -2.08 -8.35
N GLU A 73 12.52 -1.18 -7.89
CA GLU A 73 13.30 -1.36 -6.65
C GLU A 73 12.43 -1.21 -5.40
N PHE A 74 11.48 -0.29 -5.46
CA PHE A 74 10.53 -0.02 -4.37
C PHE A 74 9.10 -0.25 -4.82
N VAL A 75 8.32 -0.80 -3.92
CA VAL A 75 6.88 -1.00 -4.06
C VAL A 75 6.18 -0.37 -2.87
N ALA A 76 5.20 0.48 -3.12
CA ALA A 76 4.31 0.99 -2.08
C ALA A 76 2.98 0.23 -2.06
N ASN A 77 2.54 -0.19 -0.89
CA ASN A 77 1.16 -0.64 -0.68
C ASN A 77 0.32 0.55 -0.22
N SER A 78 -0.43 1.10 -1.15
CA SER A 78 -1.11 2.39 -1.03
C SER A 78 -2.64 2.25 -1.02
N GLY A 79 -3.32 3.27 -0.48
CA GLY A 79 -4.76 3.40 -0.57
C GLY A 79 -5.56 2.32 0.16
N LEU A 80 -5.03 1.78 1.28
CA LEU A 80 -5.80 0.86 2.11
C LEU A 80 -7.05 1.56 2.65
N ILE A 81 -8.20 1.04 2.26
CA ILE A 81 -9.50 1.51 2.72
C ILE A 81 -10.43 0.34 3.01
N VAL A 82 -11.16 0.42 4.11
CA VAL A 82 -12.25 -0.49 4.47
C VAL A 82 -13.51 0.33 4.63
N ASN A 83 -14.57 -0.09 3.96
CA ASN A 83 -15.89 0.52 4.08
C ASN A 83 -16.28 0.57 5.56
N PRO A 84 -16.74 1.73 6.08
CA PRO A 84 -17.08 1.92 7.50
C PRO A 84 -17.97 0.82 8.08
N ARG A 85 -18.92 0.31 7.29
CA ARG A 85 -19.86 -0.75 7.67
C ARG A 85 -19.15 -2.05 8.08
N TYR A 86 -17.94 -2.30 7.52
CA TYR A 86 -17.23 -3.57 7.69
C TYR A 86 -15.93 -3.43 8.50
N ARG A 87 -15.76 -2.31 9.20
CA ARG A 87 -14.59 -2.09 10.09
C ARG A 87 -14.69 -2.96 11.35
N LYS A 88 -13.55 -3.18 12.01
CA LYS A 88 -13.41 -3.97 13.24
C LYS A 88 -13.69 -5.48 13.09
N HIS A 89 -13.71 -6.01 11.86
CA HIS A 89 -13.86 -7.43 11.56
C HIS A 89 -12.58 -8.08 10.99
N GLY A 90 -11.42 -7.45 11.16
CA GLY A 90 -10.14 -8.00 10.66
C GLY A 90 -9.85 -7.73 9.18
N LEU A 91 -10.81 -7.23 8.40
CA LEU A 91 -10.71 -7.09 6.94
C LEU A 91 -9.51 -6.28 6.47
N ALA A 92 -9.10 -5.23 7.20
CA ALA A 92 -7.90 -4.46 6.86
C ALA A 92 -6.63 -5.33 6.87
N ARG A 93 -6.54 -6.29 7.81
CA ARG A 93 -5.44 -7.27 7.89
C ARG A 93 -5.46 -8.17 6.65
N ASP A 94 -6.61 -8.75 6.31
CA ASP A 94 -6.75 -9.66 5.18
C ASP A 94 -6.37 -8.98 3.86
N ILE A 95 -6.83 -7.74 3.64
CA ILE A 95 -6.47 -6.94 2.46
C ILE A 95 -4.96 -6.64 2.44
N LYS A 96 -4.36 -6.29 3.60
CA LYS A 96 -2.93 -6.00 3.68
C LYS A 96 -2.08 -7.24 3.40
N HIS A 97 -2.46 -8.42 3.93
CA HIS A 97 -1.81 -9.68 3.62
C HIS A 97 -1.90 -10.00 2.12
N ALA A 98 -3.10 -9.84 1.53
CA ALA A 98 -3.30 -10.11 0.11
C ALA A 98 -2.48 -9.18 -0.80
N VAL A 99 -2.44 -7.86 -0.52
CA VAL A 99 -1.66 -6.92 -1.34
C VAL A 99 -0.15 -7.09 -1.12
N PHE A 100 0.28 -7.45 0.09
CA PHE A 100 1.68 -7.78 0.38
C PHE A 100 2.11 -9.01 -0.43
N ASN A 101 1.33 -10.10 -0.39
CA ASN A 101 1.62 -11.31 -1.16
C ASN A 101 1.61 -11.05 -2.67
N LEU A 102 0.68 -10.24 -3.16
CA LEU A 102 0.65 -9.80 -4.56
C LEU A 102 1.91 -9.01 -4.93
N SER A 103 2.37 -8.12 -4.04
CA SER A 103 3.61 -7.36 -4.23
C SER A 103 4.83 -8.28 -4.28
N ARG A 104 4.93 -9.25 -3.37
CA ARG A 104 6.01 -10.24 -3.35
C ARG A 104 6.03 -11.12 -4.61
N LYS A 105 4.84 -11.49 -5.10
CA LYS A 105 4.70 -12.28 -6.34
C LYS A 105 5.13 -11.50 -7.58
N LYS A 106 4.74 -10.22 -7.69
CA LYS A 106 5.02 -9.39 -8.87
C LYS A 106 6.43 -8.80 -8.86
N TYR A 107 6.96 -8.51 -7.67
CA TYR A 107 8.23 -7.80 -7.46
C TYR A 107 9.05 -8.48 -6.34
N PRO A 108 9.56 -9.71 -6.58
CA PRO A 108 10.16 -10.54 -5.53
C PRO A 108 11.37 -9.91 -4.85
N GLU A 109 12.14 -9.09 -5.56
CA GLU A 109 13.35 -8.44 -5.02
C GLU A 109 13.11 -7.02 -4.50
N ALA A 110 11.91 -6.46 -4.72
CA ALA A 110 11.62 -5.09 -4.33
C ALA A 110 11.46 -4.94 -2.82
N LYS A 111 11.92 -3.82 -2.30
CA LYS A 111 11.58 -3.33 -0.97
C LYS A 111 10.13 -2.86 -0.98
N ILE A 112 9.34 -3.27 0.02
CA ILE A 112 7.93 -2.87 0.10
C ILE A 112 7.74 -1.89 1.23
N PHE A 113 7.09 -0.75 0.98
CA PHE A 113 6.89 0.26 2.00
C PHE A 113 5.46 0.78 2.06
N GLY A 114 5.15 1.49 3.11
CA GLY A 114 3.90 2.22 3.29
C GLY A 114 4.08 3.42 4.20
N LEU A 115 3.32 4.47 3.93
CA LEU A 115 3.19 5.64 4.79
C LEU A 115 1.84 5.59 5.48
N THR A 116 1.80 5.69 6.79
CA THR A 116 0.55 5.61 7.55
C THR A 116 0.56 6.49 8.78
N THR A 117 -0.61 7.06 9.13
CA THR A 117 -0.88 7.74 10.41
C THR A 117 -1.62 6.82 11.39
N GLY A 118 -2.02 5.61 10.98
CA GLY A 118 -2.90 4.74 11.74
C GLY A 118 -2.15 3.65 12.51
N LEU A 119 -2.25 3.65 13.85
CA LEU A 119 -1.64 2.61 14.69
C LEU A 119 -2.08 1.20 14.30
N ALA A 120 -3.34 0.99 13.92
CA ALA A 120 -3.83 -0.32 13.50
C ALA A 120 -3.10 -0.82 12.24
N VAL A 121 -2.82 0.07 11.27
CA VAL A 121 -2.06 -0.26 10.06
C VAL A 121 -0.60 -0.52 10.38
N MET A 122 0.00 0.24 11.32
CA MET A 122 1.38 -0.01 11.78
C MET A 122 1.52 -1.41 12.37
N LYS A 123 0.57 -1.85 13.21
CA LYS A 123 0.56 -3.20 13.79
C LYS A 123 0.51 -4.29 12.72
N ILE A 124 -0.40 -4.15 11.74
CA ILE A 124 -0.51 -5.10 10.62
C ILE A 124 0.79 -5.13 9.79
N ASN A 125 1.38 -3.97 9.50
CA ASN A 125 2.65 -3.88 8.80
C ASN A 125 3.77 -4.59 9.58
N SER A 126 3.85 -4.39 10.91
CA SER A 126 4.85 -5.07 11.75
C SER A 126 4.69 -6.59 11.74
N GLU A 127 3.46 -7.11 11.74
CA GLU A 127 3.17 -8.55 11.60
C GLU A 127 3.64 -9.11 10.25
N LEU A 128 3.63 -8.29 9.19
CA LEU A 128 4.13 -8.63 7.85
C LEU A 128 5.65 -8.48 7.72
N GLY A 129 6.35 -8.07 8.79
CA GLY A 129 7.79 -7.90 8.81
C GLY A 129 8.28 -6.54 8.32
N TYR A 130 7.42 -5.55 8.25
CA TYR A 130 7.88 -4.16 8.10
C TYR A 130 8.36 -3.62 9.44
N TRP A 131 9.33 -2.70 9.39
CA TRP A 131 9.73 -1.92 10.55
C TRP A 131 9.72 -0.42 10.25
N PRO A 132 9.58 0.43 11.27
CA PRO A 132 9.66 1.87 11.10
C PRO A 132 11.05 2.28 10.60
N VAL A 133 11.07 3.21 9.64
CA VAL A 133 12.30 3.75 9.06
C VAL A 133 12.21 5.26 8.91
N THR A 134 13.34 5.92 8.68
CA THR A 134 13.36 7.31 8.26
C THR A 134 12.98 7.43 6.78
N TYR A 135 12.50 8.59 6.36
CA TYR A 135 12.11 8.84 4.97
C TYR A 135 13.28 8.71 3.98
N SER A 136 14.50 8.90 4.45
CA SER A 136 15.71 8.71 3.64
C SER A 136 15.95 7.27 3.19
N GLU A 137 15.31 6.28 3.84
CA GLU A 137 15.38 4.87 3.43
C GLU A 137 14.33 4.49 2.38
N LEU A 138 13.41 5.38 2.07
CA LEU A 138 12.39 5.18 1.03
C LEU A 138 12.92 5.56 -0.35
N THR A 139 12.11 5.32 -1.37
CA THR A 139 12.42 5.76 -2.73
C THR A 139 12.68 7.27 -2.78
N GLN A 140 13.64 7.68 -3.61
CA GLN A 140 13.90 9.08 -3.91
C GLN A 140 13.23 9.53 -5.22
N ASP A 141 12.39 8.68 -5.80
CA ASP A 141 11.67 8.97 -7.02
C ASP A 141 10.69 10.15 -6.87
N GLU A 142 10.83 11.15 -7.74
CA GLU A 142 10.01 12.38 -7.70
C GLU A 142 8.52 12.09 -7.95
N ASP A 143 8.19 11.09 -8.75
CA ASP A 143 6.79 10.73 -9.02
C ASP A 143 6.09 10.24 -7.75
N PHE A 144 6.81 9.49 -6.89
CA PHE A 144 6.27 9.13 -5.58
C PHE A 144 5.95 10.37 -4.74
N TRP A 145 6.93 11.25 -4.56
CA TRP A 145 6.78 12.42 -3.71
C TRP A 145 5.77 13.44 -4.27
N SER A 146 5.63 13.50 -5.60
CA SER A 146 4.61 14.32 -6.26
C SER A 146 3.19 13.94 -5.84
N GLY A 147 2.94 12.69 -5.52
CA GLY A 147 1.66 12.21 -4.98
C GLY A 147 1.25 12.88 -3.67
N CYS A 148 2.21 13.35 -2.87
CA CYS A 148 1.93 14.07 -1.63
C CYS A 148 1.42 15.50 -1.85
N LYS A 149 1.56 16.10 -3.04
CA LYS A 149 1.15 17.49 -3.34
C LYS A 149 -0.33 17.75 -3.06
N SER A 150 -1.17 16.74 -3.19
CA SER A 150 -2.60 16.85 -2.92
C SER A 150 -2.99 16.58 -1.46
N CYS A 151 -2.04 16.25 -0.61
CA CYS A 151 -2.25 15.97 0.81
C CYS A 151 -2.25 17.28 1.62
N VAL A 152 -3.16 17.40 2.59
CA VAL A 152 -3.22 18.56 3.51
C VAL A 152 -1.96 18.77 4.35
N ASN A 153 -1.10 17.75 4.46
CA ASN A 153 0.16 17.79 5.19
C ASN A 153 1.37 18.08 4.29
N TYR A 154 1.16 18.48 3.05
CA TYR A 154 2.26 18.69 2.10
C TYR A 154 3.25 19.76 2.57
N ASP A 155 2.75 20.87 3.14
CA ASP A 155 3.60 21.95 3.65
C ASP A 155 4.50 21.47 4.80
N ILE A 156 4.01 20.56 5.65
CA ILE A 156 4.82 19.93 6.71
C ILE A 156 5.96 19.13 6.09
N LEU A 157 5.66 18.31 5.08
CA LEU A 157 6.67 17.52 4.37
C LEU A 157 7.75 18.42 3.75
N MET A 158 7.34 19.49 3.09
CA MET A 158 8.26 20.42 2.41
C MET A 158 9.07 21.24 3.38
N SER A 159 8.50 21.67 4.52
CA SER A 159 9.22 22.40 5.59
C SER A 159 10.35 21.58 6.23
N LYS A 160 10.36 20.28 6.01
CA LYS A 160 11.36 19.31 6.51
C LYS A 160 12.23 18.71 5.40
N ASP A 161 12.28 19.33 4.22
CA ASP A 161 13.02 18.82 3.06
C ASP A 161 12.71 17.36 2.73
N ARG A 162 11.45 16.95 2.87
CA ARG A 162 10.96 15.56 2.71
C ARG A 162 11.59 14.53 3.67
N LYS A 163 12.23 14.97 4.74
CA LYS A 163 12.87 14.08 5.73
C LYS A 163 11.88 13.56 6.78
N ASN A 164 10.72 14.23 6.93
CA ASN A 164 9.70 13.86 7.90
C ASN A 164 8.33 14.45 7.53
N CYS A 165 7.27 13.78 7.99
CA CYS A 165 5.88 14.23 7.93
C CYS A 165 5.11 13.58 9.08
N LEU A 166 3.78 13.79 9.15
CA LEU A 166 2.91 13.15 10.14
C LEU A 166 2.69 11.64 9.89
N CYS A 167 3.07 11.13 8.72
CA CYS A 167 3.02 9.71 8.43
C CYS A 167 4.25 8.99 8.98
N THR A 168 4.05 7.81 9.56
CA THR A 168 5.15 6.89 9.85
C THR A 168 5.51 6.11 8.59
N ALA A 169 6.78 6.15 8.23
CA ALA A 169 7.32 5.30 7.16
C ALA A 169 7.60 3.90 7.72
N MET A 170 7.14 2.88 7.02
CA MET A 170 7.40 1.48 7.36
C MET A 170 7.89 0.74 6.13
N LEU A 171 8.97 -0.03 6.28
CA LEU A 171 9.68 -0.68 5.19
C LEU A 171 9.86 -2.17 5.47
N TYR A 172 9.57 -3.01 4.48
CA TYR A 172 9.95 -4.40 4.40
C TYR A 172 11.10 -4.56 3.39
N LYS A 173 12.18 -5.23 3.80
CA LYS A 173 13.30 -5.62 2.91
C LYS A 173 13.22 -7.13 2.68
N PRO A 174 13.19 -7.63 1.43
CA PRO A 174 13.25 -9.05 1.17
C PRO A 174 14.58 -9.62 1.66
N LYS A 175 14.57 -10.86 2.17
CA LYS A 175 15.82 -11.58 2.40
C LYS A 175 16.46 -11.78 1.03
N LYS A 176 17.71 -11.39 0.87
CA LYS A 176 18.49 -11.75 -0.33
C LYS A 176 18.45 -13.27 -0.46
N SER A 177 18.13 -13.80 -1.64
CA SER A 177 18.34 -15.21 -1.94
C SER A 177 19.82 -15.47 -1.73
N GLN A 178 20.16 -16.33 -0.77
CA GLN A 178 21.52 -16.89 -0.69
C GLN A 178 21.64 -17.84 -1.87
N ASN A 179 22.00 -17.31 -3.04
CA ASN A 179 22.44 -18.11 -4.17
C ASN A 179 23.93 -18.36 -4.01
N ASN A 180 24.25 -19.62 -3.66
CA ASN A 180 25.41 -20.41 -4.04
C ASN A 180 26.70 -19.63 -4.40
N GLU A 181 27.46 -19.27 -3.35
CA GLU A 181 28.91 -19.04 -3.45
C GLU A 181 29.69 -20.18 -2.73
N GLU A 182 29.21 -21.42 -2.78
CA GLU A 182 29.91 -22.58 -2.19
C GLU A 182 30.22 -23.68 -3.21
N GLU A 183 30.52 -23.36 -4.46
CA GLU A 183 31.02 -24.36 -5.43
C GLU A 183 32.22 -23.90 -6.26
N SER A 184 33.16 -23.12 -5.74
CA SER A 184 34.40 -22.87 -6.47
C SER A 184 35.69 -22.91 -5.65
N SER A 185 35.71 -23.52 -4.48
CA SER A 185 36.95 -23.64 -3.69
C SER A 185 37.37 -25.09 -3.39
N LEU A 186 36.98 -26.07 -4.23
CA LEU A 186 37.49 -27.44 -4.16
C LEU A 186 37.94 -27.92 -5.53
N SER A 187 39.00 -27.35 -6.09
CA SER A 187 39.85 -27.92 -7.12
C SER A 187 41.17 -27.15 -7.20
N LEU A 188 42.12 -27.55 -6.36
CA LEU A 188 43.57 -27.58 -6.59
C LEU A 188 44.20 -28.44 -5.51
#